data_83c0e2135ab0e1a7ea20ae95ce46f09a
#
_entry.id   83c0e2135ab0e1a7ea20ae95ce46f09a
#
_cell.length_a   1.000
_cell.length_b   1.000
_cell.length_c   1.000
_cell.angle_alpha   90.00
_cell.angle_beta   90.00
_cell.angle_gamma   90.00
#
_symmetry.space_group_name_H-M   'P 1'
#
loop_
_entity.id
_entity.type
_entity.pdbx_description
1 polymer ?
#
loop_
_entity_poly.entity_id
_entity_poly.type
_entity_poly.pdbx_seq_one_letter_code
_entity_poly.pdbx_strand_id
1 'polypeptide(L)'
;MSHQAKYATAVGLLVLLNGCANMADSGSNVTASDPKKATRTGFLSNYAKMEKAPGGDGALCWRQPGLDLKAYNQVMISRMVVTLKDEQIKGVDPADLKALTDYFYKSLVTALKPQMEIVDKPGAGVVVLRIALTDLVPTSVGRSAMGTLIPYGFVAEAGSGVAAGGPAGSTPYLGQTGMEIQFLDGATEAILAECIDTQIGRKYAADVESGASGATSTWISGYMNSFQSWSYARNAFDKWSKQIAKRFAELRGISPQAK
;
A
#
# COMPACT_ATOMS: atom_id res chain seq x y z
N MET A 1 44.81 24.13 -54.93
CA MET A 1 44.52 24.74 -53.63
C MET A 1 43.15 24.21 -53.20
N SER A 2 43.14 23.16 -52.41
CA SER A 2 41.92 22.40 -52.04
C SER A 2 41.61 22.62 -50.58
N HIS A 3 40.49 23.22 -50.30
CA HIS A 3 39.98 23.33 -48.91
C HIS A 3 39.12 22.10 -48.59
N GLN A 4 39.64 21.23 -47.77
CA GLN A 4 38.90 20.12 -47.15
C GLN A 4 38.08 20.67 -45.97
N ALA A 5 36.76 20.65 -46.10
CA ALA A 5 35.87 20.91 -45.00
C ALA A 5 35.69 19.64 -44.15
N LYS A 6 36.06 19.70 -42.89
CA LYS A 6 35.89 18.63 -41.91
C LYS A 6 34.49 18.73 -41.33
N TYR A 7 33.63 17.79 -41.68
CA TYR A 7 32.33 17.60 -40.97
C TYR A 7 32.57 16.83 -39.68
N ALA A 8 32.41 17.48 -38.55
CA ALA A 8 32.39 16.86 -37.23
C ALA A 8 30.95 16.30 -37.00
N THR A 9 30.84 14.98 -37.06
CA THR A 9 29.61 14.27 -36.75
C THR A 9 29.48 14.21 -35.22
N ALA A 10 28.59 15.02 -34.66
CA ALA A 10 28.19 14.91 -33.26
C ALA A 10 27.22 13.74 -33.14
N VAL A 11 27.71 12.61 -32.62
CA VAL A 11 26.90 11.48 -32.18
C VAL A 11 26.24 11.86 -30.88
N GLY A 12 24.98 12.28 -30.94
CA GLY A 12 24.14 12.49 -29.76
C GLY A 12 23.79 11.15 -29.12
N LEU A 13 24.37 10.86 -27.99
CA LEU A 13 24.03 9.72 -27.14
C LEU A 13 22.66 9.99 -26.51
N LEU A 14 21.60 9.49 -27.16
CA LEU A 14 20.25 9.43 -26.56
C LEU A 14 20.29 8.38 -25.46
N VAL A 15 20.54 8.80 -24.23
CA VAL A 15 20.30 7.99 -23.03
C VAL A 15 18.77 7.90 -22.88
N LEU A 16 18.19 6.81 -23.35
CA LEU A 16 16.84 6.41 -23.01
C LEU A 16 16.82 6.07 -21.51
N LEU A 17 16.55 7.06 -20.68
CA LEU A 17 16.11 6.86 -19.31
C LEU A 17 14.74 6.18 -19.38
N ASN A 18 14.74 4.85 -19.41
CA ASN A 18 13.58 4.06 -19.02
C ASN A 18 13.37 4.29 -17.52
N GLY A 19 12.86 5.45 -17.17
CA GLY A 19 12.26 5.69 -15.88
C GLY A 19 11.10 4.73 -15.77
N CYS A 20 11.22 3.68 -14.94
CA CYS A 20 10.08 2.97 -14.40
C CYS A 20 9.24 4.05 -13.71
N ALA A 21 8.24 4.59 -14.41
CA ALA A 21 7.21 5.39 -13.80
C ALA A 21 6.56 4.49 -12.74
N ASN A 22 6.94 4.70 -11.48
CA ASN A 22 6.13 4.29 -10.38
C ASN A 22 4.79 4.97 -10.62
N MET A 23 3.79 4.21 -11.10
CA MET A 23 2.42 4.65 -11.09
C MET A 23 2.06 4.79 -9.61
N ALA A 24 2.45 5.91 -9.01
CA ALA A 24 1.85 6.37 -7.79
C ALA A 24 0.35 6.32 -8.06
N ASP A 25 -0.36 5.51 -7.28
CA ASP A 25 -1.82 5.40 -7.38
C ASP A 25 -2.37 6.79 -7.05
N SER A 26 -2.62 7.58 -8.12
CA SER A 26 -2.98 9.00 -8.08
C SER A 26 -4.40 9.23 -7.52
N GLY A 27 -4.78 8.50 -6.51
CA GLY A 27 -6.08 8.57 -5.84
C GLY A 27 -6.06 8.11 -4.39
N SER A 28 -5.00 7.47 -3.90
CA SER A 28 -4.94 7.08 -2.49
C SER A 28 -4.32 8.20 -1.67
N ASN A 29 -5.09 8.77 -0.74
CA ASN A 29 -4.57 9.74 0.24
C ASN A 29 -3.79 9.04 1.36
N VAL A 30 -3.06 7.99 1.02
CA VAL A 30 -2.19 7.24 1.92
C VAL A 30 -0.83 7.00 1.28
N THR A 31 0.20 6.91 2.10
CA THR A 31 1.57 6.67 1.68
C THR A 31 2.23 5.68 2.62
N ALA A 32 3.17 4.90 2.08
CA ALA A 32 3.92 3.95 2.89
C ALA A 32 4.77 4.65 3.94
N SER A 33 4.80 4.07 5.13
CA SER A 33 5.74 4.40 6.21
C SER A 33 7.12 3.80 5.94
N ASP A 34 8.13 4.25 6.68
CA ASP A 34 9.43 3.56 6.74
C ASP A 34 9.21 2.12 7.22
N PRO A 35 9.59 1.10 6.44
CA PRO A 35 9.39 -0.31 6.80
C PRO A 35 10.04 -0.71 8.14
N LYS A 36 11.06 0.03 8.59
CA LYS A 36 11.70 -0.19 9.90
C LYS A 36 10.77 0.15 11.07
N LYS A 37 9.77 1.00 10.83
CA LYS A 37 8.79 1.43 11.82
C LYS A 37 7.51 0.60 11.83
N ALA A 38 7.37 -0.36 10.91
CA ALA A 38 6.21 -1.25 10.86
C ALA A 38 6.12 -2.07 12.15
N THR A 39 4.93 -2.16 12.71
CA THR A 39 4.66 -2.96 13.92
C THR A 39 4.73 -4.44 13.58
N ARG A 40 5.64 -5.15 14.24
CA ARG A 40 5.83 -6.59 14.13
C ARG A 40 5.16 -7.28 15.31
N THR A 41 4.17 -8.14 15.03
CA THR A 41 3.35 -8.77 16.06
C THR A 41 3.74 -10.20 16.36
N GLY A 42 4.63 -10.80 15.57
CA GLY A 42 4.93 -12.23 15.61
C GLY A 42 3.98 -13.07 14.77
N PHE A 43 3.10 -12.42 13.99
CA PHE A 43 2.18 -13.13 13.09
C PHE A 43 2.91 -13.80 11.92
N LEU A 44 3.98 -13.17 11.42
CA LEU A 44 4.78 -13.70 10.32
C LEU A 44 5.86 -14.67 10.82
N SER A 45 6.25 -15.61 9.97
CA SER A 45 7.19 -16.67 10.32
C SER A 45 8.62 -16.18 10.52
N ASN A 46 9.08 -15.23 9.70
CA ASN A 46 10.46 -14.75 9.75
C ASN A 46 10.65 -13.36 9.13
N TYR A 47 10.72 -12.35 9.98
CA TYR A 47 10.95 -10.96 9.56
C TYR A 47 12.35 -10.68 9.00
N ALA A 48 13.35 -11.50 9.34
CA ALA A 48 14.73 -11.29 8.88
C ALA A 48 14.92 -11.60 7.39
N LYS A 49 14.03 -12.38 6.79
CA LYS A 49 14.06 -12.73 5.37
C LYS A 49 13.35 -11.71 4.47
N MET A 50 12.74 -10.70 5.05
CA MET A 50 11.92 -9.75 4.30
C MET A 50 12.77 -8.70 3.63
N GLU A 51 12.50 -8.47 2.35
CA GLU A 51 13.14 -7.49 1.50
C GLU A 51 12.11 -6.52 0.93
N LYS A 52 12.55 -5.36 0.44
CA LYS A 52 11.65 -4.42 -0.24
C LYS A 52 10.97 -5.10 -1.42
N ALA A 53 9.65 -5.05 -1.46
CA ALA A 53 8.89 -5.60 -2.57
C ALA A 53 9.25 -4.88 -3.88
N PRO A 54 9.51 -5.59 -4.99
CA PRO A 54 9.77 -4.97 -6.29
C PRO A 54 8.61 -4.06 -6.71
N GLY A 55 8.89 -2.80 -7.06
CA GLY A 55 7.85 -1.79 -7.36
C GLY A 55 6.92 -1.51 -6.18
N GLY A 56 7.35 -1.84 -4.96
CA GLY A 56 6.56 -1.70 -3.75
C GLY A 56 6.70 -0.31 -3.14
N ASP A 57 5.59 0.19 -2.62
CA ASP A 57 5.47 1.47 -1.93
C ASP A 57 5.86 1.35 -0.45
N GLY A 58 6.97 0.66 -0.16
CA GLY A 58 7.48 0.51 1.20
C GLY A 58 7.16 -0.83 1.88
N ALA A 59 6.39 -1.73 1.27
CA ALA A 59 6.16 -3.06 1.81
C ALA A 59 7.45 -3.89 1.84
N LEU A 60 7.65 -4.64 2.92
CA LEU A 60 8.66 -5.69 2.98
C LEU A 60 8.00 -7.04 2.77
N CYS A 61 8.53 -7.82 1.86
CA CYS A 61 7.99 -9.13 1.52
C CYS A 61 9.09 -10.19 1.46
N TRP A 62 8.71 -11.42 1.76
CA TRP A 62 9.45 -12.62 1.41
C TRP A 62 8.58 -13.52 0.54
N ARG A 63 9.17 -14.17 -0.42
CA ARG A 63 8.52 -15.14 -1.28
C ARG A 63 9.37 -16.41 -1.38
N GLN A 64 8.72 -17.55 -1.36
CA GLN A 64 9.38 -18.83 -1.57
C GLN A 64 10.13 -18.84 -2.91
N PRO A 65 11.43 -19.17 -2.92
CA PRO A 65 12.19 -19.32 -4.17
C PRO A 65 11.53 -20.30 -5.13
N GLY A 66 11.45 -19.95 -6.41
CA GLY A 66 10.85 -20.81 -7.43
C GLY A 66 9.33 -20.93 -7.36
N LEU A 67 8.64 -20.13 -6.56
CA LEU A 67 7.17 -20.15 -6.48
C LEU A 67 6.54 -19.90 -7.86
N ASP A 68 5.74 -20.84 -8.31
CA ASP A 68 4.88 -20.73 -9.48
C ASP A 68 3.41 -20.62 -9.04
N LEU A 69 2.78 -19.47 -9.26
CA LEU A 69 1.39 -19.26 -8.93
C LEU A 69 0.41 -19.67 -10.04
N LYS A 70 0.88 -20.19 -11.17
CA LYS A 70 0.00 -20.62 -12.28
C LYS A 70 -0.92 -21.78 -11.90
N ALA A 71 -0.49 -22.62 -10.97
CA ALA A 71 -1.29 -23.72 -10.45
C ALA A 71 -2.43 -23.27 -9.51
N TYR A 72 -2.39 -22.03 -9.03
CA TYR A 72 -3.38 -21.49 -8.10
C TYR A 72 -4.39 -20.63 -8.84
N ASN A 73 -5.63 -21.08 -8.91
CA ASN A 73 -6.74 -20.37 -9.54
C ASN A 73 -7.86 -19.98 -8.56
N GLN A 74 -7.73 -20.41 -7.31
CA GLN A 74 -8.67 -20.15 -6.23
C GLN A 74 -8.00 -19.45 -5.06
N VAL A 75 -8.75 -18.65 -4.34
CA VAL A 75 -8.29 -17.96 -3.15
C VAL A 75 -9.32 -18.05 -2.03
N MET A 76 -8.84 -18.42 -0.85
CA MET A 76 -9.58 -18.37 0.40
C MET A 76 -9.06 -17.21 1.23
N ILE A 77 -9.93 -16.31 1.66
CA ILE A 77 -9.58 -15.22 2.57
C ILE A 77 -10.01 -15.64 3.98
N SER A 78 -9.05 -15.92 4.84
CA SER A 78 -9.32 -16.31 6.23
C SER A 78 -9.86 -15.12 7.03
N ARG A 79 -10.50 -15.43 8.17
CA ARG A 79 -10.92 -14.39 9.12
C ARG A 79 -9.71 -13.55 9.53
N MET A 80 -9.83 -12.23 9.41
CA MET A 80 -8.78 -11.29 9.79
C MET A 80 -8.60 -11.26 11.30
N VAL A 81 -7.33 -11.22 11.72
CA VAL A 81 -6.94 -11.01 13.12
C VAL A 81 -6.67 -9.53 13.31
N VAL A 82 -7.05 -8.98 14.45
CA VAL A 82 -6.72 -7.59 14.80
C VAL A 82 -5.77 -7.65 16.00
N THR A 83 -4.53 -7.25 15.80
CA THR A 83 -3.47 -7.27 16.82
C THR A 83 -3.00 -5.83 17.04
N LEU A 84 -3.68 -5.12 17.91
CA LEU A 84 -3.39 -3.74 18.24
C LEU A 84 -2.66 -3.65 19.59
N LYS A 85 -1.89 -2.58 19.79
CA LYS A 85 -1.33 -2.23 21.10
C LYS A 85 -2.46 -1.80 22.04
N ASP A 86 -2.30 -2.04 23.34
CA ASP A 86 -3.32 -1.74 24.37
C ASP A 86 -3.85 -0.31 24.29
N GLU A 87 -2.98 0.65 23.97
CA GLU A 87 -3.35 2.06 23.86
C GLU A 87 -4.25 2.31 22.63
N GLN A 88 -4.04 1.57 21.55
CA GLN A 88 -4.85 1.67 20.33
C GLN A 88 -6.21 1.00 20.51
N ILE A 89 -6.26 -0.15 21.20
CA ILE A 89 -7.51 -0.89 21.47
C ILE A 89 -8.51 -0.01 22.22
N LYS A 90 -8.03 0.77 23.20
CA LYS A 90 -8.89 1.67 24.00
C LYS A 90 -9.54 2.80 23.20
N GLY A 91 -8.97 3.12 22.03
CA GLY A 91 -9.43 4.22 21.16
C GLY A 91 -10.31 3.79 19.98
N VAL A 92 -10.58 2.48 19.82
CA VAL A 92 -11.31 1.96 18.66
C VAL A 92 -12.59 1.26 19.13
N ASP A 93 -13.74 1.71 18.61
CA ASP A 93 -15.02 1.06 18.86
C ASP A 93 -15.03 -0.35 18.22
N PRO A 94 -15.47 -1.41 18.93
CA PRO A 94 -15.63 -2.74 18.37
C PRO A 94 -16.49 -2.79 17.10
N ALA A 95 -17.49 -1.92 16.98
CA ALA A 95 -18.30 -1.81 15.77
C ALA A 95 -17.50 -1.28 14.60
N ASP A 96 -16.58 -0.31 14.83
CA ASP A 96 -15.66 0.18 13.83
C ASP A 96 -14.68 -0.90 13.38
N LEU A 97 -14.13 -1.70 14.32
CA LEU A 97 -13.26 -2.83 13.98
C LEU A 97 -13.95 -3.82 13.06
N LYS A 98 -15.21 -4.16 13.37
CA LYS A 98 -16.00 -5.03 12.51
C LYS A 98 -16.22 -4.41 11.14
N ALA A 99 -16.63 -3.15 11.09
CA ALA A 99 -16.87 -2.45 9.82
C ALA A 99 -15.61 -2.34 8.96
N LEU A 100 -14.44 -2.12 9.57
CA LEU A 100 -13.14 -2.05 8.90
C LEU A 100 -12.71 -3.40 8.35
N THR A 101 -12.81 -4.46 9.13
CA THR A 101 -12.47 -5.82 8.66
C THR A 101 -13.41 -6.31 7.56
N ASP A 102 -14.72 -6.04 7.68
CA ASP A 102 -15.70 -6.33 6.63
C ASP A 102 -15.40 -5.53 5.33
N TYR A 103 -15.01 -4.25 5.47
CA TYR A 103 -14.62 -3.42 4.33
C TYR A 103 -13.41 -3.99 3.62
N PHE A 104 -12.34 -4.34 4.38
CA PHE A 104 -11.11 -4.89 3.79
C PHE A 104 -11.37 -6.22 3.10
N TYR A 105 -12.16 -7.10 3.71
CA TYR A 105 -12.59 -8.36 3.08
C TYR A 105 -13.28 -8.10 1.73
N LYS A 106 -14.25 -7.17 1.69
CA LYS A 106 -14.97 -6.82 0.45
C LYS A 106 -14.04 -6.21 -0.61
N SER A 107 -13.08 -5.37 -0.19
CA SER A 107 -12.09 -4.78 -1.09
C SER A 107 -11.20 -5.85 -1.72
N LEU A 108 -10.71 -6.83 -0.93
CA LEU A 108 -9.96 -7.99 -1.43
C LEU A 108 -10.78 -8.84 -2.40
N VAL A 109 -12.02 -9.19 -2.05
CA VAL A 109 -12.91 -9.94 -2.93
C VAL A 109 -13.11 -9.22 -4.25
N THR A 110 -13.38 -7.91 -4.20
CA THR A 110 -13.58 -7.09 -5.41
C THR A 110 -12.35 -7.07 -6.30
N ALA A 111 -11.17 -6.95 -5.72
CA ALA A 111 -9.92 -6.88 -6.46
C ALA A 111 -9.48 -8.24 -7.04
N LEU A 112 -9.71 -9.34 -6.32
CA LEU A 112 -9.26 -10.68 -6.71
C LEU A 112 -10.24 -11.43 -7.61
N LYS A 113 -11.56 -11.23 -7.45
CA LYS A 113 -12.61 -11.92 -8.19
C LYS A 113 -12.46 -11.91 -9.72
N PRO A 114 -11.93 -10.86 -10.38
CA PRO A 114 -11.74 -10.86 -11.83
C PRO A 114 -10.75 -11.92 -12.35
N GLN A 115 -9.87 -12.43 -11.49
CA GLN A 115 -8.79 -13.34 -11.87
C GLN A 115 -8.69 -14.62 -11.05
N MET A 116 -9.39 -14.72 -9.92
CA MET A 116 -9.38 -15.88 -9.03
C MET A 116 -10.79 -16.18 -8.53
N GLU A 117 -11.13 -17.44 -8.41
CA GLU A 117 -12.35 -17.87 -7.74
C GLU A 117 -12.20 -17.72 -6.22
N ILE A 118 -13.19 -17.10 -5.58
CA ILE A 118 -13.21 -16.97 -4.11
C ILE A 118 -13.91 -18.21 -3.54
N VAL A 119 -13.21 -18.92 -2.68
CA VAL A 119 -13.69 -20.17 -2.05
C VAL A 119 -13.69 -20.08 -0.53
N ASP A 120 -14.49 -20.94 0.11
CA ASP A 120 -14.65 -20.96 1.57
C ASP A 120 -13.79 -22.04 2.27
N LYS A 121 -13.14 -22.90 1.48
CA LYS A 121 -12.38 -24.04 2.01
C LYS A 121 -10.99 -24.10 1.38
N PRO A 122 -9.97 -24.44 2.18
CA PRO A 122 -8.65 -24.70 1.63
C PRO A 122 -8.61 -26.01 0.84
N GLY A 123 -7.64 -26.14 -0.05
CA GLY A 123 -7.47 -27.35 -0.87
C GLY A 123 -6.39 -27.15 -1.93
N ALA A 124 -6.24 -28.13 -2.81
CA ALA A 124 -5.30 -28.07 -3.92
C ALA A 124 -5.68 -26.94 -4.88
N GLY A 125 -4.69 -26.13 -5.30
CA GLY A 125 -4.90 -24.98 -6.17
C GLY A 125 -5.51 -23.75 -5.50
N VAL A 126 -5.69 -23.80 -4.18
CA VAL A 126 -6.18 -22.66 -3.37
C VAL A 126 -5.01 -21.95 -2.71
N VAL A 127 -4.93 -20.64 -2.82
CA VAL A 127 -4.08 -19.81 -1.95
C VAL A 127 -4.92 -19.34 -0.77
N VAL A 128 -4.45 -19.59 0.45
CA VAL A 128 -5.09 -19.09 1.66
C VAL A 128 -4.41 -17.80 2.11
N LEU A 129 -5.18 -16.71 2.18
CA LEU A 129 -4.75 -15.42 2.70
C LEU A 129 -5.06 -15.34 4.19
N ARG A 130 -4.04 -15.21 5.02
CA ARG A 130 -4.16 -14.90 6.46
C ARG A 130 -3.66 -13.48 6.69
N ILE A 131 -4.46 -12.66 7.36
CA ILE A 131 -4.17 -11.22 7.51
C ILE A 131 -4.31 -10.83 8.97
N ALA A 132 -3.32 -10.10 9.50
CA ALA A 132 -3.38 -9.40 10.77
C ALA A 132 -3.32 -7.89 10.51
N LEU A 133 -4.27 -7.14 11.07
CA LEU A 133 -4.20 -5.69 11.16
C LEU A 133 -3.42 -5.34 12.43
N THR A 134 -2.34 -4.58 12.29
CA THR A 134 -1.36 -4.36 13.37
C THR A 134 -1.39 -2.95 13.94
N ASP A 135 -1.88 -1.99 13.17
CA ASP A 135 -2.05 -0.60 13.56
C ASP A 135 -3.39 -0.10 13.03
N LEU A 136 -4.18 0.52 13.91
CA LEU A 136 -5.40 1.24 13.54
C LEU A 136 -5.45 2.53 14.35
N VAL A 137 -5.02 3.62 13.74
CA VAL A 137 -5.06 4.94 14.35
C VAL A 137 -6.08 5.77 13.58
N PRO A 138 -7.18 6.21 14.22
CA PRO A 138 -8.18 7.03 13.55
C PRO A 138 -7.65 8.42 13.23
N THR A 139 -8.29 9.08 12.26
CA THR A 139 -8.01 10.48 11.98
C THR A 139 -8.41 11.35 13.17
N SER A 140 -7.49 12.16 13.65
CA SER A 140 -7.77 13.20 14.64
C SER A 140 -8.38 14.42 13.94
N VAL A 141 -9.69 14.47 13.83
CA VAL A 141 -10.42 15.52 13.09
C VAL A 141 -10.07 16.92 13.60
N GLY A 142 -9.96 17.12 14.92
CA GLY A 142 -9.60 18.42 15.50
C GLY A 142 -8.22 18.91 15.05
N ARG A 143 -7.20 18.05 15.07
CA ARG A 143 -5.84 18.40 14.62
C ARG A 143 -5.78 18.61 13.11
N SER A 144 -6.52 17.80 12.36
CA SER A 144 -6.60 17.92 10.91
C SER A 144 -7.23 19.24 10.46
N ALA A 145 -8.27 19.69 11.15
CA ALA A 145 -8.90 20.99 10.90
C ALA A 145 -7.97 22.16 11.23
N MET A 146 -7.20 22.09 12.33
CA MET A 146 -6.26 23.14 12.72
C MET A 146 -5.19 23.40 11.65
N GLY A 147 -4.59 22.36 11.06
CA GLY A 147 -3.60 22.50 9.99
C GLY A 147 -4.13 23.20 8.74
N THR A 148 -5.44 23.19 8.53
CA THR A 148 -6.09 23.85 7.39
C THR A 148 -6.49 25.30 7.69
N LEU A 149 -6.87 25.58 8.93
CA LEU A 149 -7.45 26.88 9.32
C LEU A 149 -6.41 27.89 9.82
N ILE A 150 -5.25 27.42 10.29
CA ILE A 150 -4.20 28.29 10.81
C ILE A 150 -3.22 28.65 9.69
N PRO A 151 -2.93 29.93 9.44
CA PRO A 151 -1.91 30.34 8.48
C PRO A 151 -0.57 29.63 8.76
N TYR A 152 0.02 29.06 7.71
CA TYR A 152 1.26 28.25 7.78
C TYR A 152 1.16 26.94 8.61
N GLY A 153 0.01 26.56 9.14
CA GLY A 153 -0.19 25.31 9.86
C GLY A 153 0.15 24.08 9.01
N PHE A 154 -0.02 24.17 7.69
CA PHE A 154 0.34 23.13 6.74
C PHE A 154 1.84 22.80 6.73
N VAL A 155 2.73 23.74 7.04
CA VAL A 155 4.19 23.50 7.09
C VAL A 155 4.54 22.59 8.26
N ALA A 156 3.99 22.86 9.43
CA ALA A 156 4.15 22.01 10.62
C ALA A 156 3.52 20.63 10.41
N GLU A 157 2.38 20.58 9.74
CA GLU A 157 1.66 19.37 9.38
C GLU A 157 2.49 18.48 8.43
N ALA A 158 3.02 19.06 7.35
CA ALA A 158 3.88 18.36 6.40
C ALA A 158 5.19 17.84 7.03
N GLY A 159 5.77 18.59 7.96
CA GLY A 159 6.98 18.19 8.68
C GLY A 159 6.75 17.04 9.67
N SER A 160 5.57 16.96 10.28
CA SER A 160 5.25 15.88 11.23
C SER A 160 5.24 14.49 10.60
N GLY A 161 4.88 14.38 9.32
CA GLY A 161 4.91 13.13 8.57
C GLY A 161 6.33 12.58 8.38
N VAL A 162 7.28 13.47 8.07
CA VAL A 162 8.69 13.09 7.94
C VAL A 162 9.23 12.59 9.28
N ALA A 163 8.90 13.26 10.38
CA ALA A 163 9.28 12.83 11.73
C ALA A 163 8.68 11.44 12.08
N ALA A 164 7.49 11.11 11.55
CA ALA A 164 6.87 9.80 11.72
C ALA A 164 7.40 8.72 10.76
N GLY A 165 8.30 9.09 9.82
CA GLY A 165 8.90 8.16 8.85
C GLY A 165 8.15 8.03 7.53
N GLY A 166 7.17 8.90 7.30
CA GLY A 166 6.52 9.05 6.01
C GLY A 166 7.18 10.12 5.14
N PRO A 167 6.86 10.20 3.85
CA PRO A 167 7.30 11.29 2.99
C PRO A 167 6.65 12.63 3.40
N ALA A 168 7.18 13.72 2.89
CA ALA A 168 6.59 15.05 3.10
C ALA A 168 5.10 15.06 2.68
N GLY A 169 4.25 15.73 3.45
CA GLY A 169 2.80 15.77 3.24
C GLY A 169 2.01 14.61 3.85
N SER A 170 2.65 13.57 4.41
CA SER A 170 2.01 12.59 5.26
C SER A 170 1.93 13.09 6.69
N THR A 171 0.94 12.66 7.45
CA THR A 171 0.83 13.02 8.87
C THR A 171 0.22 11.89 9.69
N PRO A 172 0.81 11.50 10.84
CA PRO A 172 0.31 10.37 11.63
C PRO A 172 -1.07 10.62 12.26
N TYR A 173 -1.47 11.86 12.46
CA TYR A 173 -2.80 12.19 13.00
C TYR A 173 -3.92 12.15 11.94
N LEU A 174 -3.63 11.98 10.68
CA LEU A 174 -4.62 11.69 9.64
C LEU A 174 -5.03 10.22 9.61
N GLY A 175 -4.37 9.40 10.40
CA GLY A 175 -4.60 7.98 10.50
C GLY A 175 -3.41 7.16 10.03
N GLN A 176 -3.28 6.00 10.64
CA GLN A 176 -2.27 5.01 10.29
C GLN A 176 -2.91 3.63 10.35
N THR A 177 -2.54 2.76 9.42
CA THR A 177 -2.94 1.36 9.46
C THR A 177 -1.79 0.48 9.02
N GLY A 178 -1.58 -0.63 9.73
CA GLY A 178 -0.56 -1.62 9.45
C GLY A 178 -1.18 -2.97 9.13
N MET A 179 -0.46 -3.77 8.36
CA MET A 179 -0.88 -5.10 7.94
C MET A 179 0.30 -6.06 7.93
N GLU A 180 0.08 -7.26 8.45
CA GLU A 180 0.90 -8.44 8.19
C GLU A 180 0.05 -9.47 7.45
N ILE A 181 0.58 -10.04 6.37
CA ILE A 181 -0.13 -11.00 5.53
C ILE A 181 0.73 -12.21 5.22
N GLN A 182 0.15 -13.40 5.30
CA GLN A 182 0.70 -14.67 4.86
C GLN A 182 -0.14 -15.22 3.71
N PHE A 183 0.54 -15.77 2.72
CA PHE A 183 -0.04 -16.53 1.61
C PHE A 183 0.38 -17.97 1.79
N LEU A 184 -0.58 -18.86 2.01
CA LEU A 184 -0.34 -20.28 2.27
C LEU A 184 -0.86 -21.14 1.11
N ASP A 185 -0.19 -22.26 0.87
CA ASP A 185 -0.75 -23.35 0.06
C ASP A 185 -1.94 -23.96 0.79
N GLY A 186 -3.09 -24.03 0.15
CA GLY A 186 -4.33 -24.52 0.78
C GLY A 186 -4.36 -26.02 1.07
N ALA A 187 -3.48 -26.82 0.45
CA ALA A 187 -3.41 -28.26 0.68
C ALA A 187 -2.39 -28.63 1.76
N THR A 188 -1.26 -27.92 1.82
CA THR A 188 -0.12 -28.28 2.66
C THR A 188 0.13 -27.30 3.80
N GLU A 189 -0.55 -26.14 3.79
CA GLU A 189 -0.32 -25.02 4.70
C GLU A 189 1.11 -24.42 4.61
N ALA A 190 1.88 -24.80 3.60
CA ALA A 190 3.21 -24.24 3.38
C ALA A 190 3.13 -22.73 3.07
N ILE A 191 4.05 -21.95 3.65
CA ILE A 191 4.10 -20.51 3.43
C ILE A 191 4.69 -20.25 2.04
N LEU A 192 3.89 -19.65 1.16
CA LEU A 192 4.26 -19.26 -0.20
C LEU A 192 4.90 -17.88 -0.23
N ALA A 193 4.35 -16.94 0.54
CA ALA A 193 4.86 -15.59 0.67
C ALA A 193 4.36 -14.95 1.96
N GLU A 194 5.06 -13.92 2.41
CA GLU A 194 4.69 -13.09 3.56
C GLU A 194 5.03 -11.64 3.27
N CYS A 195 4.19 -10.71 3.73
CA CYS A 195 4.46 -9.28 3.62
C CYS A 195 4.05 -8.53 4.90
N ILE A 196 4.73 -7.42 5.15
CA ILE A 196 4.39 -6.43 6.15
C ILE A 196 4.41 -5.04 5.51
N ASP A 197 3.41 -4.22 5.81
CA ASP A 197 3.33 -2.84 5.35
C ASP A 197 2.58 -1.97 6.34
N THR A 198 2.88 -0.67 6.31
CA THR A 198 2.17 0.34 7.09
C THR A 198 1.92 1.56 6.20
N GLN A 199 0.67 1.99 6.15
CA GLN A 199 0.22 3.16 5.40
C GLN A 199 -0.18 4.29 6.36
N ILE A 200 0.25 5.51 6.04
CA ILE A 200 -0.05 6.73 6.79
C ILE A 200 -0.91 7.65 5.94
N GLY A 201 -1.88 8.31 6.57
CA GLY A 201 -2.74 9.28 5.92
C GLY A 201 -1.95 10.45 5.33
N ARG A 202 -2.33 10.89 4.13
CA ARG A 202 -1.70 11.97 3.38
C ARG A 202 -2.75 12.98 2.93
N LYS A 203 -2.56 14.23 3.28
CA LYS A 203 -3.47 15.34 2.94
C LYS A 203 -2.92 16.20 1.81
N TYR A 204 -1.61 16.37 1.76
CA TYR A 204 -0.93 17.19 0.77
C TYR A 204 -0.12 16.33 -0.19
N ALA A 205 -0.23 16.61 -1.48
CA ALA A 205 0.68 16.03 -2.46
C ALA A 205 2.02 16.77 -2.39
N ALA A 206 3.04 16.09 -1.86
CA ALA A 206 4.43 16.54 -2.04
C ALA A 206 4.99 16.07 -3.39
N ASP A 207 4.14 15.59 -4.28
CA ASP A 207 4.52 14.88 -5.48
C ASP A 207 4.57 15.85 -6.66
N VAL A 208 5.77 16.29 -6.97
CA VAL A 208 6.04 17.16 -8.12
C VAL A 208 5.76 16.43 -9.45
N GLU A 209 5.75 15.10 -9.44
CA GLU A 209 5.55 14.26 -10.63
C GLU A 209 4.08 14.23 -11.08
N SER A 210 3.13 14.40 -10.17
CA SER A 210 1.70 14.40 -10.51
C SER A 210 1.20 15.73 -11.10
N GLY A 211 2.04 16.75 -11.15
CA GLY A 211 1.69 18.06 -11.67
C GLY A 211 0.59 18.78 -10.85
N ALA A 212 0.16 19.96 -11.35
CA ALA A 212 -0.80 20.80 -10.64
C ALA A 212 -2.19 20.15 -10.47
N SER A 213 -2.65 19.37 -11.45
CA SER A 213 -3.94 18.68 -11.38
C SER A 213 -3.94 17.55 -10.34
N GLY A 214 -2.88 16.76 -10.28
CA GLY A 214 -2.71 15.72 -9.28
C GLY A 214 -2.61 16.30 -7.85
N ALA A 215 -1.84 17.38 -7.69
CA ALA A 215 -1.74 18.10 -6.42
C ALA A 215 -3.11 18.63 -5.93
N THR A 216 -3.90 19.21 -6.83
CA THR A 216 -5.24 19.73 -6.52
C THR A 216 -6.21 18.62 -6.13
N SER A 217 -6.23 17.50 -6.88
CA SER A 217 -7.11 16.37 -6.57
C SER A 217 -6.75 15.73 -5.23
N THR A 218 -5.46 15.56 -4.94
CA THR A 218 -4.99 15.04 -3.65
C THR A 218 -5.35 15.97 -2.50
N TRP A 219 -5.23 17.29 -2.69
CA TRP A 219 -5.60 18.27 -1.68
C TRP A 219 -7.11 18.24 -1.38
N ILE A 220 -7.97 18.26 -2.42
CA ILE A 220 -9.43 18.22 -2.24
C ILE A 220 -9.85 16.92 -1.55
N SER A 221 -9.36 15.77 -2.02
CA SER A 221 -9.68 14.46 -1.43
C SER A 221 -9.14 14.33 -0.01
N GLY A 222 -7.92 14.83 0.25
CA GLY A 222 -7.34 14.87 1.58
C GLY A 222 -8.13 15.75 2.54
N TYR A 223 -8.59 16.91 2.07
CA TYR A 223 -9.46 17.80 2.84
C TYR A 223 -10.77 17.12 3.23
N MET A 224 -11.47 16.49 2.28
CA MET A 224 -12.71 15.77 2.53
C MET A 224 -12.52 14.57 3.48
N ASN A 225 -11.45 13.80 3.29
CA ASN A 225 -11.15 12.62 4.11
C ASN A 225 -10.72 12.97 5.53
N SER A 226 -10.15 14.16 5.76
CA SER A 226 -9.72 14.60 7.08
C SER A 226 -10.85 14.78 8.09
N PHE A 227 -12.09 14.79 7.63
CA PHE A 227 -13.30 14.85 8.48
C PHE A 227 -13.94 13.49 8.74
N GLN A 228 -13.34 12.39 8.26
CA GLN A 228 -13.85 11.03 8.45
C GLN A 228 -12.84 10.16 9.19
N SER A 229 -13.22 9.62 10.34
CA SER A 229 -12.30 8.92 11.26
C SER A 229 -11.51 7.77 10.61
N TRP A 230 -12.11 7.05 9.65
CA TRP A 230 -11.51 5.83 9.10
C TRP A 230 -11.30 5.87 7.57
N SER A 231 -11.41 7.04 6.94
CA SER A 231 -11.24 7.14 5.48
C SER A 231 -9.85 6.69 5.01
N TYR A 232 -8.81 7.05 5.75
CA TYR A 232 -7.44 6.67 5.40
C TYR A 232 -7.16 5.17 5.57
N ALA A 233 -7.76 4.53 6.58
CA ALA A 233 -7.68 3.08 6.71
C ALA A 233 -8.33 2.37 5.51
N ARG A 234 -9.52 2.82 5.08
CA ARG A 234 -10.19 2.29 3.89
C ARG A 234 -9.37 2.50 2.62
N ASN A 235 -8.77 3.68 2.44
CA ASN A 235 -7.88 3.94 1.31
C ASN A 235 -6.66 3.01 1.30
N ALA A 236 -6.09 2.70 2.47
CA ALA A 236 -5.00 1.73 2.58
C ALA A 236 -5.46 0.32 2.21
N PHE A 237 -6.65 -0.10 2.65
CA PHE A 237 -7.21 -1.41 2.32
C PHE A 237 -7.47 -1.56 0.82
N ASP A 238 -7.99 -0.52 0.16
CA ASP A 238 -8.18 -0.51 -1.28
C ASP A 238 -6.84 -0.57 -2.03
N LYS A 239 -5.84 0.17 -1.57
CA LYS A 239 -4.49 0.14 -2.13
C LYS A 239 -3.89 -1.25 -2.01
N TRP A 240 -3.90 -1.86 -0.83
CA TRP A 240 -3.37 -3.20 -0.61
C TRP A 240 -4.11 -4.27 -1.42
N SER A 241 -5.43 -4.19 -1.49
CA SER A 241 -6.24 -5.13 -2.28
C SER A 241 -5.86 -5.09 -3.76
N LYS A 242 -5.71 -3.89 -4.34
CA LYS A 242 -5.25 -3.70 -5.71
C LYS A 242 -3.81 -4.21 -5.92
N GLN A 243 -2.91 -3.92 -4.99
CA GLN A 243 -1.52 -4.39 -5.06
C GLN A 243 -1.42 -5.92 -5.00
N ILE A 244 -2.16 -6.56 -4.10
CA ILE A 244 -2.23 -8.01 -3.99
C ILE A 244 -2.75 -8.60 -5.30
N ALA A 245 -3.87 -8.09 -5.83
CA ALA A 245 -4.43 -8.57 -7.09
C ALA A 245 -3.46 -8.40 -8.27
N LYS A 246 -2.80 -7.25 -8.37
CA LYS A 246 -1.78 -6.98 -9.40
C LYS A 246 -0.63 -7.99 -9.30
N ARG A 247 -0.12 -8.26 -8.10
CA ARG A 247 0.97 -9.22 -7.89
C ARG A 247 0.58 -10.65 -8.22
N PHE A 248 -0.65 -11.05 -7.89
CA PHE A 248 -1.16 -12.34 -8.34
C PHE A 248 -1.21 -12.45 -9.86
N ALA A 249 -1.71 -11.42 -10.56
CA ALA A 249 -1.74 -11.39 -12.02
C ALA A 249 -0.32 -11.52 -12.62
N GLU A 250 0.63 -10.71 -12.13
CA GLU A 250 2.02 -10.73 -12.59
C GLU A 250 2.67 -12.11 -12.40
N LEU A 251 2.54 -12.72 -11.21
CA LEU A 251 3.15 -14.01 -10.88
C LEU A 251 2.48 -15.18 -11.60
N ARG A 252 1.24 -15.02 -12.05
CA ARG A 252 0.54 -15.99 -12.91
C ARG A 252 0.79 -15.74 -14.40
N GLY A 253 1.54 -14.71 -14.77
CA GLY A 253 1.77 -14.35 -16.17
C GLY A 253 0.54 -13.79 -16.88
N ILE A 254 -0.44 -13.27 -16.12
CA ILE A 254 -1.61 -12.59 -16.67
C ILE A 254 -1.22 -11.13 -16.90
N SER A 255 -1.14 -10.72 -18.16
CA SER A 255 -0.89 -9.30 -18.48
C SER A 255 -2.03 -8.44 -17.94
N PRO A 256 -1.75 -7.29 -17.31
CA PRO A 256 -2.79 -6.34 -16.94
C PRO A 256 -3.55 -5.95 -18.21
N GLN A 257 -4.86 -6.19 -18.24
CA GLN A 257 -5.68 -5.64 -19.31
C GLN A 257 -5.65 -4.11 -19.18
N ALA A 258 -5.05 -3.45 -20.17
CA ALA A 258 -5.16 -2.00 -20.31
C ALA A 258 -6.65 -1.65 -20.49
N LYS A 259 -7.21 -0.98 -19.48
CA LYS A 259 -8.51 -0.34 -19.58
C LYS A 259 -8.32 1.11 -20.00
#